data_12c20bad3349bdec98dc8ab87aa061a1
#
_entry.id   12c20bad3349bdec98dc8ab87aa061a1
#
_cell.length_a   1.000
_cell.length_b   1.000
_cell.length_c   1.000
_cell.angle_alpha   90.00
_cell.angle_beta   90.00
_cell.angle_gamma   90.00
#
_symmetry.space_group_name_H-M   'P 1'
#
loop_
_entity.id
_entity.type
_entity.pdbx_description
1 polymer ?
#
loop_
_entity_poly.entity_id
_entity_poly.type
_entity_poly.pdbx_seq_one_letter_code
_entity_poly.pdbx_strand_id
1 'polypeptide(L)'
;MRTKTRTFALESLLAAGAALIAGGCMHYWERPSGTIADFEQESAACIDDARKSPYGPDSMEPIYQACMRGKGWKRVEVSVAQNNQFRGPEGVGDFLSPPPALGGKRYFQDR
;
A
#
# COMPACT_ATOMS: atom_id res chain seq x y z
N MET A 1 -5.41 9.11 -46.26
CA MET A 1 -4.22 9.22 -45.45
C MET A 1 -4.44 10.11 -44.24
N ARG A 2 -4.94 11.29 -44.46
CA ARG A 2 -5.18 12.17 -43.32
C ARG A 2 -6.15 11.60 -42.33
N THR A 3 -7.10 10.85 -42.83
CA THR A 3 -8.10 10.21 -41.97
C THR A 3 -7.47 9.23 -41.00
N LYS A 4 -6.48 8.46 -41.47
CA LYS A 4 -5.81 7.50 -40.64
C LYS A 4 -5.08 8.15 -39.48
N THR A 5 -4.44 9.28 -39.74
CA THR A 5 -3.71 9.97 -38.71
C THR A 5 -4.63 10.42 -37.59
N ARG A 6 -5.82 10.88 -37.93
CA ARG A 6 -6.77 11.31 -36.93
C ARG A 6 -7.24 10.15 -36.07
N THR A 7 -7.46 9.01 -36.69
CA THR A 7 -7.93 7.85 -35.98
C THR A 7 -6.91 7.43 -34.93
N PHE A 8 -5.63 7.43 -35.27
CA PHE A 8 -4.59 7.09 -34.32
C PHE A 8 -4.58 8.05 -33.13
N ALA A 9 -4.77 9.33 -33.38
CA ALA A 9 -4.77 10.30 -32.30
C ALA A 9 -5.90 10.03 -31.33
N LEU A 10 -7.08 9.71 -31.83
CA LEU A 10 -8.20 9.41 -30.97
C LEU A 10 -7.97 8.18 -30.12
N GLU A 11 -7.41 7.16 -30.72
CA GLU A 11 -7.13 5.94 -30.00
C GLU A 11 -6.15 6.18 -28.86
N SER A 12 -5.15 6.99 -29.11
CA SER A 12 -4.16 7.29 -28.09
C SER A 12 -4.80 8.00 -26.90
N LEU A 13 -5.71 8.91 -27.16
CA LEU A 13 -6.39 9.62 -26.08
C LEU A 13 -7.23 8.70 -25.23
N LEU A 14 -7.93 7.76 -25.86
CA LEU A 14 -8.74 6.81 -25.13
C LEU A 14 -7.88 5.91 -24.25
N ALA A 15 -6.75 5.48 -24.76
CA ALA A 15 -5.85 4.64 -23.99
C ALA A 15 -5.34 5.37 -22.75
N ALA A 16 -5.00 6.64 -22.90
CA ALA A 16 -4.54 7.44 -21.78
C ALA A 16 -5.62 7.58 -20.71
N GLY A 17 -6.85 7.79 -21.14
CA GLY A 17 -7.96 7.90 -20.20
C GLY A 17 -8.18 6.62 -19.43
N ALA A 18 -8.09 5.48 -20.11
CA ALA A 18 -8.25 4.20 -19.44
C ALA A 18 -7.16 3.97 -18.41
N ALA A 19 -5.93 4.34 -18.71
CA ALA A 19 -4.83 4.19 -17.77
C ALA A 19 -5.05 5.01 -16.51
N LEU A 20 -5.57 6.21 -16.65
CA LEU A 20 -5.86 7.06 -15.51
C LEU A 20 -6.94 6.45 -14.62
N ILE A 21 -7.95 5.86 -15.20
CA ILE A 21 -9.02 5.24 -14.43
C ILE A 21 -8.48 4.03 -13.67
N ALA A 22 -7.57 3.28 -14.27
CA ALA A 22 -7.03 2.08 -13.66
C ALA A 22 -6.11 2.37 -12.49
N GLY A 23 -5.78 3.64 -12.23
CA GLY A 23 -4.85 4.00 -11.18
C GLY A 23 -5.42 4.05 -9.79
N GLY A 24 -6.60 3.45 -9.53
CA GLY A 24 -7.24 3.54 -8.23
C GLY A 24 -6.96 2.42 -7.26
N CYS A 25 -6.12 1.46 -7.61
CA CYS A 25 -5.84 0.34 -6.73
C CYS A 25 -4.81 0.70 -5.69
N MET A 26 -5.00 0.18 -4.48
CA MET A 26 -4.08 0.43 -3.38
C MET A 26 -3.66 -0.89 -2.76
N HIS A 27 -2.58 -0.85 -2.00
CA HIS A 27 -2.03 -2.04 -1.38
C HIS A 27 -2.55 -2.19 0.04
N TYR A 28 -2.90 -3.41 0.39
CA TYR A 28 -3.40 -3.76 1.70
C TYR A 28 -2.72 -5.04 2.15
N TRP A 29 -2.82 -5.32 3.43
CA TRP A 29 -2.26 -6.53 4.02
C TRP A 29 -3.39 -7.41 4.52
N GLU A 30 -3.27 -8.70 4.30
CA GLU A 30 -4.26 -9.66 4.78
C GLU A 30 -3.57 -10.92 5.28
N ARG A 31 -4.23 -11.61 6.19
CA ARG A 31 -3.76 -12.88 6.72
C ARG A 31 -4.98 -13.68 7.15
N PRO A 32 -5.01 -15.00 6.89
CA PRO A 32 -6.13 -15.82 7.35
C PRO A 32 -6.32 -15.64 8.85
N SER A 33 -7.54 -15.36 9.26
CA SER A 33 -7.90 -15.13 10.66
C SER A 33 -7.21 -13.93 11.29
N GLY A 34 -6.59 -13.07 10.51
CA GLY A 34 -5.96 -11.88 11.03
C GLY A 34 -6.99 -10.83 11.42
N THR A 35 -6.85 -10.27 12.62
CA THR A 35 -7.73 -9.21 13.09
C THR A 35 -7.03 -7.87 12.99
N ILE A 36 -7.81 -6.79 13.14
CA ILE A 36 -7.21 -5.47 13.13
C ILE A 36 -6.28 -5.30 14.34
N ALA A 37 -6.61 -5.90 15.47
CA ALA A 37 -5.73 -5.81 16.64
C ALA A 37 -4.40 -6.51 16.37
N ASP A 38 -4.43 -7.67 15.72
CA ASP A 38 -3.20 -8.35 15.31
C ASP A 38 -2.40 -7.47 14.38
N PHE A 39 -3.05 -6.87 13.41
CA PHE A 39 -2.35 -6.04 12.44
C PHE A 39 -1.71 -4.83 13.10
N GLU A 40 -2.45 -4.15 13.97
CA GLU A 40 -1.92 -2.97 14.65
C GLU A 40 -0.67 -3.30 15.44
N GLN A 41 -0.71 -4.40 16.17
CA GLN A 41 0.41 -4.80 17.00
C GLN A 41 1.62 -5.20 16.17
N GLU A 42 1.39 -6.04 15.18
CA GLU A 42 2.49 -6.59 14.39
C GLU A 42 3.05 -5.57 13.41
N SER A 43 2.20 -4.73 12.87
CA SER A 43 2.66 -3.66 11.99
C SER A 43 3.51 -2.67 12.77
N ALA A 44 3.10 -2.31 13.98
CA ALA A 44 3.89 -1.39 14.79
C ALA A 44 5.26 -1.97 15.09
N ALA A 45 5.34 -3.25 15.39
CA ALA A 45 6.62 -3.90 15.63
C ALA A 45 7.50 -3.89 14.39
N CYS A 46 6.91 -4.14 13.22
CA CYS A 46 7.66 -4.13 11.98
C CYS A 46 8.10 -2.72 11.57
N ILE A 47 7.30 -1.72 11.87
CA ILE A 47 7.70 -0.33 11.65
C ILE A 47 8.91 0.00 12.52
N ASP A 48 8.88 -0.43 13.77
CA ASP A 48 9.98 -0.17 14.68
C ASP A 48 11.27 -0.83 14.20
N ASP A 49 11.16 -2.08 13.74
CA ASP A 49 12.31 -2.77 13.18
C ASP A 49 12.86 -2.04 11.96
N ALA A 50 11.97 -1.57 11.10
CA ALA A 50 12.40 -0.86 9.89
C ALA A 50 13.14 0.44 10.24
N ARG A 51 12.64 1.16 11.24
CA ARG A 51 13.25 2.43 11.65
C ARG A 51 14.61 2.24 12.29
N LYS A 52 14.86 1.10 12.86
CA LYS A 52 16.16 0.80 13.50
C LYS A 52 17.20 0.35 12.50
N SER A 53 16.84 0.17 11.25
CA SER A 53 17.77 -0.33 10.23
C SER A 53 18.93 0.65 10.03
N PRO A 54 20.17 0.15 9.96
CA PRO A 54 21.32 1.01 9.70
C PRO A 54 21.49 1.36 8.23
N TYR A 55 20.64 0.82 7.36
CA TYR A 55 20.82 0.96 5.91
C TYR A 55 20.15 2.20 5.34
N GLY A 56 19.54 3.02 6.17
CA GLY A 56 18.98 4.29 5.72
C GLY A 56 17.52 4.23 5.35
N PRO A 57 16.95 5.40 5.02
CA PRO A 57 15.50 5.50 4.81
C PRO A 57 14.97 4.63 3.67
N ASP A 58 15.76 4.44 2.61
CA ASP A 58 15.30 3.66 1.48
C ASP A 58 15.14 2.18 1.80
N SER A 59 15.70 1.72 2.91
CA SER A 59 15.59 0.32 3.32
C SER A 59 14.36 0.05 4.17
N MET A 60 13.67 1.08 4.63
CA MET A 60 12.59 0.88 5.59
C MET A 60 11.41 0.11 5.02
N GLU A 61 10.97 0.48 3.83
CA GLU A 61 9.82 -0.21 3.26
C GLU A 61 10.11 -1.68 2.96
N PRO A 62 11.23 -2.02 2.30
CA PRO A 62 11.54 -3.44 2.10
C PRO A 62 11.67 -4.22 3.40
N ILE A 63 12.25 -3.63 4.43
CA ILE A 63 12.41 -4.31 5.72
C ILE A 63 11.04 -4.53 6.36
N TYR A 64 10.18 -3.51 6.32
CA TYR A 64 8.84 -3.64 6.86
C TYR A 64 8.08 -4.75 6.14
N GLN A 65 8.14 -4.78 4.81
CA GLN A 65 7.41 -5.79 4.06
C GLN A 65 7.91 -7.18 4.36
N ALA A 66 9.22 -7.36 4.46
CA ALA A 66 9.78 -8.66 4.81
C ALA A 66 9.35 -9.08 6.22
N CYS A 67 9.34 -8.15 7.14
CA CYS A 67 8.90 -8.41 8.51
C CYS A 67 7.44 -8.87 8.54
N MET A 68 6.58 -8.17 7.82
CA MET A 68 5.16 -8.53 7.78
C MET A 68 4.94 -9.88 7.13
N ARG A 69 5.65 -10.15 6.03
CA ARG A 69 5.54 -11.46 5.39
C ARG A 69 6.01 -12.58 6.32
N GLY A 70 7.04 -12.31 7.10
CA GLY A 70 7.51 -13.29 8.08
C GLY A 70 6.49 -13.61 9.15
N LYS A 71 5.55 -12.72 9.38
CA LYS A 71 4.48 -12.93 10.34
C LYS A 71 3.21 -13.48 9.68
N GLY A 72 3.29 -13.82 8.42
CA GLY A 72 2.17 -14.44 7.70
C GLY A 72 1.27 -13.48 6.96
N TRP A 73 1.59 -12.21 6.94
CA TRP A 73 0.79 -11.23 6.22
C TRP A 73 1.15 -11.23 4.75
N LYS A 74 0.14 -11.08 3.92
CA LYS A 74 0.29 -11.04 2.48
C LYS A 74 -0.15 -9.68 1.96
N ARG A 75 0.66 -9.09 1.11
CA ARG A 75 0.35 -7.79 0.52
C ARG A 75 -0.47 -8.01 -0.74
N VAL A 76 -1.61 -7.34 -0.82
CA VAL A 76 -2.51 -7.47 -1.95
C VAL A 76 -2.87 -6.10 -2.50
N GLU A 77 -3.25 -6.06 -3.76
CA GLU A 77 -3.62 -4.81 -4.40
C GLU A 77 -5.09 -4.90 -4.80
N VAL A 78 -5.90 -4.02 -4.21
CA VAL A 78 -7.33 -4.02 -4.46
C VAL A 78 -7.83 -2.59 -4.58
N SER A 79 -8.95 -2.41 -5.26
CA SER A 79 -9.55 -1.08 -5.39
C SER A 79 -10.44 -0.76 -4.20
N VAL A 80 -11.03 -1.78 -3.56
CA VAL A 80 -11.88 -1.61 -2.39
C VAL A 80 -11.46 -2.62 -1.35
N ALA A 81 -11.04 -2.16 -0.19
CA ALA A 81 -10.57 -3.03 0.86
C ALA A 81 -11.74 -3.76 1.53
N GLN A 82 -11.50 -5.01 1.88
CA GLN A 82 -12.44 -5.79 2.66
C GLN A 82 -12.13 -5.65 4.15
N ASN A 83 -13.01 -6.22 4.99
CA ASN A 83 -12.88 -6.04 6.43
C ASN A 83 -11.61 -6.65 7.00
N ASN A 84 -11.04 -7.64 6.32
CA ASN A 84 -9.82 -8.31 6.78
C ASN A 84 -8.58 -7.82 6.05
N GLN A 85 -8.66 -6.68 5.39
CA GLN A 85 -7.55 -6.09 4.64
C GLN A 85 -7.22 -4.74 5.24
N PHE A 86 -5.96 -4.54 5.60
CA PHE A 86 -5.54 -3.38 6.38
C PHE A 86 -4.42 -2.64 5.67
N ARG A 87 -4.42 -1.33 5.79
CA ARG A 87 -3.39 -0.50 5.18
C ARG A 87 -2.24 -0.30 6.14
N GLY A 88 -1.04 -0.53 5.63
CA GLY A 88 0.16 -0.23 6.36
C GLY A 88 0.88 0.97 5.78
N PRO A 89 2.03 1.32 6.35
CA PRO A 89 2.82 2.44 5.86
C PRO A 89 3.39 2.16 4.47
N GLU A 90 3.48 3.21 3.68
CA GLU A 90 4.08 3.16 2.36
C GLU A 90 4.92 4.41 2.19
N GLY A 91 6.13 4.22 1.69
CA GLY A 91 7.02 5.34 1.51
C GLY A 91 7.69 5.79 2.79
N VAL A 92 8.79 6.51 2.63
CA VAL A 92 9.64 6.89 3.74
C VAL A 92 8.92 7.75 4.75
N GLY A 93 8.05 8.65 4.29
CA GLY A 93 7.39 9.56 5.20
C GLY A 93 6.55 8.86 6.26
N ASP A 94 5.89 7.77 5.87
CA ASP A 94 5.04 7.04 6.80
C ASP A 94 5.86 6.36 7.90
N PHE A 95 7.11 6.03 7.62
CA PHE A 95 7.97 5.39 8.60
C PHE A 95 8.63 6.40 9.52
N LEU A 96 9.03 7.54 8.99
CA LEU A 96 9.75 8.53 9.77
C LEU A 96 8.82 9.30 10.69
N SER A 97 7.60 9.52 10.27
CA SER A 97 6.66 10.32 11.02
C SER A 97 5.29 9.69 10.97
N PRO A 98 5.14 8.49 11.53
CA PRO A 98 3.85 7.82 11.49
C PRO A 98 2.83 8.59 12.30
N PRO A 99 1.58 8.69 11.81
CA PRO A 99 0.52 9.28 12.61
C PRO A 99 0.38 8.50 13.91
N PRO A 100 -0.04 9.14 14.98
CA PRO A 100 -0.24 8.42 16.23
C PRO A 100 -1.13 7.21 16.08
N ALA A 101 -2.04 7.26 15.13
CA ALA A 101 -2.97 6.17 14.90
C ALA A 101 -2.50 5.22 13.81
N LEU A 102 -1.28 5.36 13.31
CA LEU A 102 -0.83 4.52 12.21
C LEU A 102 -0.87 3.06 12.58
N GLY A 103 -0.35 2.73 13.74
CA GLY A 103 -0.46 1.38 14.23
C GLY A 103 -1.78 1.15 14.89
N GLY A 104 -2.69 2.08 14.83
CA GLY A 104 -3.92 2.02 15.56
C GLY A 104 -5.15 2.03 14.69
N LYS A 105 -6.28 1.98 15.33
CA LYS A 105 -7.55 1.83 14.65
C LYS A 105 -7.88 3.00 13.74
N ARG A 106 -7.55 4.21 14.17
CA ARG A 106 -7.96 5.38 13.43
C ARG A 106 -7.42 5.37 12.02
N TYR A 107 -6.17 5.00 11.88
CA TYR A 107 -5.54 5.01 10.57
C TYR A 107 -6.23 4.06 9.60
N PHE A 108 -6.65 2.92 10.11
CA PHE A 108 -7.22 1.90 9.25
C PHE A 108 -8.73 1.97 9.15
N GLN A 109 -9.38 2.62 10.06
CA GLN A 109 -10.84 2.64 10.12
C GLN A 109 -11.46 3.90 9.60
N ASP A 110 -10.68 4.92 9.35
CA ASP A 110 -11.19 6.17 8.80
C ASP A 110 -11.34 6.04 7.30
N ARG A 111 -12.35 5.38 6.87
CA ARG A 111 -12.60 5.20 5.47
C ARG A 111 -14.06 5.27 5.18
#